data_65d09604ec2ba4ce0ff4e5ef5a857e1b
#
_entry.id   65d09604ec2ba4ce0ff4e5ef5a857e1b
#
_cell.length_a   1.000
_cell.length_b   1.000
_cell.length_c   1.000
_cell.angle_alpha   90.00
_cell.angle_beta   90.00
_cell.angle_gamma   90.00
#
_symmetry.space_group_name_H-M   'P 1'
#
loop_
_entity.id
_entity.type
_entity.pdbx_description
1 polymer ?
#
loop_
_entity_poly.entity_id
_entity_poly.type
_entity_poly.pdbx_seq_one_letter_code
_entity_poly.pdbx_strand_id
1 'polypeptide(L)'
;MPSSALSAPRLVMGPVLFHWQADYLRDFYARIADEADVDVVHVGEVVCAKRMPFFDRDWPDVIERLQRAGKQVVYSTLALVMGDREVGIIRDLAEMPDLLIEANDFSAIGVLAGRPHMVGPYVNIYNEGTLRYMIERGATRIALPWELPESSIANLCAAAPDVELEMQVFGRVPLAISARCYSARANGLHKDGCRYVCGDTPDGMNVDTLDGAPFLAVNGLQTLSGTYLELSAEMADLHRAGINLFRLSPHRCDMVAIATVYRQLLGGLIGPEEAHQAVLDIAGDVNLANGFLHAIPGAELYRIPGQAQPE
;
A
#
# COMPACT_ATOMS: atom_id res chain seq x y z
N MET A 1 9.01 13.88 31.02
CA MET A 1 9.32 12.96 29.91
C MET A 1 9.86 13.83 28.77
N PRO A 2 11.05 13.62 28.24
CA PRO A 2 11.46 14.38 27.07
C PRO A 2 10.51 14.00 25.93
N SER A 3 9.90 14.99 25.30
CA SER A 3 9.22 14.86 24.02
C SER A 3 10.24 14.29 23.03
N SER A 4 10.12 13.02 22.64
CA SER A 4 10.87 12.54 21.48
C SER A 4 10.39 13.38 20.30
N ALA A 5 11.30 14.16 19.72
CA ALA A 5 10.98 14.90 18.50
C ALA A 5 10.48 13.87 17.48
N LEU A 6 9.29 14.12 16.91
CA LEU A 6 8.76 13.30 15.83
C LEU A 6 9.83 13.20 14.73
N SER A 7 10.11 12.00 14.27
CA SER A 7 11.00 11.82 13.13
C SER A 7 10.41 12.50 11.89
N ALA A 8 11.26 12.99 10.99
CA ALA A 8 10.78 13.60 9.75
C ALA A 8 9.87 12.61 8.99
N PRO A 9 8.75 13.07 8.43
CA PRO A 9 7.85 12.20 7.69
C PRO A 9 8.52 11.68 6.42
N ARG A 10 8.32 10.41 6.11
CA ARG A 10 8.86 9.73 4.93
C ARG A 10 7.77 9.32 3.97
N LEU A 11 8.06 9.43 2.67
CA LEU A 11 7.16 9.03 1.61
C LEU A 11 7.53 7.63 1.10
N VAL A 12 6.51 6.78 0.96
CA VAL A 12 6.66 5.37 0.61
C VAL A 12 5.95 5.10 -0.70
N MET A 13 6.63 4.49 -1.68
CA MET A 13 5.98 3.86 -2.82
C MET A 13 5.66 2.42 -2.45
N GLY A 14 4.36 2.10 -2.34
CA GLY A 14 3.88 0.77 -2.00
C GLY A 14 4.14 -0.27 -3.09
N PRO A 15 3.90 -1.56 -2.82
CA PRO A 15 4.03 -2.61 -3.82
C PRO A 15 2.96 -2.47 -4.90
N VAL A 16 3.29 -2.86 -6.13
CA VAL A 16 2.29 -2.92 -7.21
C VAL A 16 1.35 -4.10 -6.96
N LEU A 17 0.07 -3.80 -6.73
CA LEU A 17 -0.96 -4.80 -6.42
C LEU A 17 -1.63 -5.40 -7.67
N PHE A 18 -1.28 -4.94 -8.85
CA PHE A 18 -1.88 -5.31 -10.13
C PHE A 18 -0.96 -6.19 -10.95
N HIS A 19 -1.53 -6.98 -11.86
CA HIS A 19 -0.74 -7.74 -12.82
C HIS A 19 -0.39 -6.86 -14.02
N TRP A 20 0.73 -6.14 -13.93
CA TRP A 20 1.27 -5.37 -15.03
C TRP A 20 2.20 -6.22 -15.90
N GLN A 21 2.32 -5.87 -17.18
CA GLN A 21 3.30 -6.49 -18.07
C GLN A 21 4.72 -6.22 -17.57
N ALA A 22 5.61 -7.20 -17.71
CA ALA A 22 6.96 -7.13 -17.12
C ALA A 22 7.76 -5.90 -17.60
N ASP A 23 7.66 -5.53 -18.89
CA ASP A 23 8.35 -4.36 -19.43
C ASP A 23 7.86 -3.07 -18.75
N TYR A 24 6.54 -2.91 -18.61
CA TYR A 24 5.96 -1.75 -17.94
C TYR A 24 6.33 -1.70 -16.46
N LEU A 25 6.37 -2.85 -15.79
CA LEU A 25 6.75 -2.93 -14.38
C LEU A 25 8.24 -2.56 -14.18
N ARG A 26 9.13 -2.99 -15.09
CA ARG A 26 10.54 -2.56 -15.09
C ARG A 26 10.68 -1.06 -15.29
N ASP A 27 9.98 -0.50 -16.29
CA ASP A 27 10.01 0.93 -16.58
C ASP A 27 9.46 1.74 -15.39
N PHE A 28 8.39 1.27 -14.76
CA PHE A 28 7.84 1.87 -13.55
C PHE A 28 8.90 1.97 -12.44
N TYR A 29 9.53 0.85 -12.05
CA TYR A 29 10.54 0.88 -10.98
C TYR A 29 11.80 1.68 -11.38
N ALA A 30 12.16 1.70 -12.65
CA ALA A 30 13.24 2.53 -13.16
C ALA A 30 12.93 4.02 -12.97
N ARG A 31 11.72 4.48 -13.36
CA ARG A 31 11.26 5.85 -13.13
C ARG A 31 11.17 6.19 -11.64
N ILE A 32 10.67 5.27 -10.81
CA ILE A 32 10.62 5.49 -9.35
C ILE A 32 12.03 5.65 -8.77
N ALA A 33 13.01 4.87 -9.23
CA ALA A 33 14.38 5.00 -8.78
C ALA A 33 14.99 6.35 -9.17
N ASP A 34 14.83 6.76 -10.42
CA ASP A 34 15.58 7.86 -11.03
C ASP A 34 14.88 9.22 -10.86
N GLU A 35 13.53 9.25 -10.85
CA GLU A 35 12.75 10.48 -10.98
C GLU A 35 11.93 10.80 -9.71
N ALA A 36 11.51 9.78 -8.92
CA ALA A 36 10.59 10.01 -7.81
C ALA A 36 11.30 10.39 -6.51
N ASP A 37 10.82 11.43 -5.84
CA ASP A 37 11.30 11.82 -4.51
C ASP A 37 10.55 11.07 -3.41
N VAL A 38 10.84 9.76 -3.30
CA VAL A 38 10.36 8.87 -2.25
C VAL A 38 11.52 8.30 -1.45
N ASP A 39 11.30 7.99 -0.18
CA ASP A 39 12.33 7.50 0.73
C ASP A 39 12.39 5.96 0.75
N VAL A 40 11.23 5.32 0.60
CA VAL A 40 11.07 3.87 0.70
C VAL A 40 10.33 3.35 -0.52
N VAL A 41 10.74 2.21 -1.05
CA VAL A 41 10.05 1.55 -2.17
C VAL A 41 9.81 0.09 -1.84
N HIS A 42 8.57 -0.34 -1.95
CA HIS A 42 8.19 -1.74 -1.81
C HIS A 42 8.29 -2.47 -3.15
N VAL A 43 8.83 -3.66 -3.11
CA VAL A 43 8.94 -4.59 -4.23
C VAL A 43 8.32 -5.94 -3.86
N GLY A 44 8.13 -6.83 -4.81
CA GLY A 44 7.58 -8.16 -4.58
C GLY A 44 6.10 -8.30 -4.97
N GLU A 45 5.60 -9.52 -4.96
CA GLU A 45 4.22 -9.86 -5.31
C GLU A 45 3.40 -10.12 -4.03
N VAL A 46 2.32 -9.37 -3.85
CA VAL A 46 1.46 -9.45 -2.66
C VAL A 46 0.20 -10.27 -2.91
N VAL A 47 -0.33 -10.27 -4.13
CA VAL A 47 -1.70 -10.70 -4.41
C VAL A 47 -1.79 -12.17 -4.83
N CYS A 48 -0.92 -12.63 -5.72
CA CYS A 48 -1.07 -13.95 -6.32
C CYS A 48 0.27 -14.63 -6.67
N ALA A 49 0.60 -15.72 -5.99
CA ALA A 49 1.82 -16.50 -6.25
C ALA A 49 2.03 -16.92 -7.71
N LYS A 50 0.95 -17.04 -8.50
CA LYS A 50 1.03 -17.37 -9.93
C LYS A 50 1.64 -16.25 -10.78
N ARG A 51 1.65 -15.00 -10.29
CA ARG A 51 2.25 -13.84 -10.99
C ARG A 51 3.75 -13.77 -10.80
N MET A 52 4.30 -14.34 -9.72
CA MET A 52 5.72 -14.23 -9.35
C MET A 52 6.67 -14.60 -10.51
N PRO A 53 6.48 -15.72 -11.24
CA PRO A 53 7.42 -16.10 -12.30
C PRO A 53 7.58 -15.10 -13.43
N PHE A 54 6.64 -14.15 -13.60
CA PHE A 54 6.73 -13.13 -14.65
C PHE A 54 7.77 -12.06 -14.37
N PHE A 55 8.16 -11.90 -13.10
CA PHE A 55 9.07 -10.81 -12.69
C PHE A 55 10.18 -11.26 -11.72
N ASP A 56 10.21 -12.52 -11.30
CA ASP A 56 11.20 -13.02 -10.31
C ASP A 56 12.65 -12.76 -10.73
N ARG A 57 12.94 -12.81 -12.03
CA ARG A 57 14.29 -12.60 -12.58
C ARG A 57 14.73 -11.14 -12.60
N ASP A 58 13.77 -10.22 -12.57
CA ASP A 58 14.03 -8.78 -12.68
C ASP A 58 14.27 -8.14 -11.30
N TRP A 59 13.81 -8.78 -10.21
CA TRP A 59 13.91 -8.21 -8.86
C TRP A 59 15.33 -7.85 -8.43
N PRO A 60 16.37 -8.65 -8.68
CA PRO A 60 17.73 -8.29 -8.27
C PRO A 60 18.19 -6.95 -8.87
N ASP A 61 17.98 -6.76 -10.17
CA ASP A 61 18.38 -5.55 -10.88
C ASP A 61 17.55 -4.32 -10.43
N VAL A 62 16.25 -4.52 -10.20
CA VAL A 62 15.36 -3.47 -9.67
C VAL A 62 15.79 -3.04 -8.27
N ILE A 63 16.04 -3.99 -7.37
CA ILE A 63 16.46 -3.72 -5.99
C ILE A 63 17.80 -2.96 -6.01
N GLU A 64 18.78 -3.43 -6.78
CA GLU A 64 20.07 -2.78 -6.89
C GLU A 64 19.96 -1.34 -7.40
N ARG A 65 19.11 -1.09 -8.43
CA ARG A 65 18.90 0.27 -8.97
C ARG A 65 18.27 1.20 -7.93
N LEU A 66 17.25 0.75 -7.22
CA LEU A 66 16.60 1.51 -6.15
C LEU A 66 17.57 1.85 -5.02
N GLN A 67 18.38 0.88 -4.58
CA GLN A 67 19.39 1.08 -3.54
C GLN A 67 20.50 2.07 -3.98
N ARG A 68 20.97 1.97 -5.22
CA ARG A 68 21.93 2.94 -5.79
C ARG A 68 21.35 4.36 -5.85
N ALA A 69 20.05 4.48 -6.07
CA ALA A 69 19.34 5.77 -6.02
C ALA A 69 19.08 6.26 -4.59
N GLY A 70 19.58 5.56 -3.57
CA GLY A 70 19.46 5.95 -2.15
C GLY A 70 18.09 5.61 -1.54
N LYS A 71 17.26 4.80 -2.19
CA LYS A 71 15.96 4.37 -1.66
C LYS A 71 16.14 3.20 -0.68
N GLN A 72 15.41 3.22 0.43
CA GLN A 72 15.24 2.01 1.24
C GLN A 72 14.31 1.05 0.51
N VAL A 73 14.75 -0.20 0.31
CA VAL A 73 13.90 -1.23 -0.33
C VAL A 73 13.30 -2.14 0.72
N VAL A 74 11.99 -2.40 0.59
CA VAL A 74 11.24 -3.35 1.41
C VAL A 74 10.66 -4.43 0.49
N TYR A 75 10.86 -5.70 0.81
CA TYR A 75 10.27 -6.80 0.03
C TYR A 75 8.94 -7.22 0.66
N SER A 76 7.84 -7.02 -0.05
CA SER A 76 6.50 -7.38 0.37
C SER A 76 6.19 -8.84 0.01
N THR A 77 5.79 -9.64 1.01
CA THR A 77 5.40 -11.03 0.81
C THR A 77 3.93 -11.16 0.42
N LEU A 78 3.53 -12.37 -0.01
CA LEU A 78 2.14 -12.67 -0.32
C LEU A 78 1.23 -12.46 0.90
N ALA A 79 0.05 -11.89 0.65
CA ALA A 79 -1.02 -11.74 1.65
C ALA A 79 -1.84 -13.03 1.84
N LEU A 80 -1.66 -14.02 0.98
CA LEU A 80 -2.31 -15.33 1.06
C LEU A 80 -1.32 -16.43 0.72
N VAL A 81 -0.81 -17.10 1.73
CA VAL A 81 0.10 -18.24 1.63
C VAL A 81 -0.71 -19.54 1.71
N MET A 82 -0.64 -20.40 0.70
CA MET A 82 -1.51 -21.57 0.58
C MET A 82 -0.76 -22.90 0.59
N GLY A 83 0.56 -22.89 0.60
CA GLY A 83 1.32 -24.14 0.55
C GLY A 83 2.81 -23.99 0.82
N ASP A 84 3.47 -25.12 0.92
CA ASP A 84 4.89 -25.22 1.30
C ASP A 84 5.84 -24.48 0.36
N ARG A 85 5.47 -24.35 -0.93
CA ARG A 85 6.26 -23.61 -1.91
C ARG A 85 6.35 -22.14 -1.54
N GLU A 86 5.22 -21.51 -1.20
CA GLU A 86 5.18 -20.09 -0.83
C GLU A 86 5.91 -19.86 0.50
N VAL A 87 5.77 -20.79 1.46
CA VAL A 87 6.54 -20.75 2.72
C VAL A 87 8.04 -20.89 2.45
N GLY A 88 8.43 -21.75 1.50
CA GLY A 88 9.83 -21.90 1.07
C GLY A 88 10.41 -20.58 0.55
N ILE A 89 9.68 -19.87 -0.31
CA ILE A 89 10.09 -18.57 -0.84
C ILE A 89 10.29 -17.55 0.29
N ILE A 90 9.41 -17.52 1.29
CA ILE A 90 9.55 -16.62 2.45
C ILE A 90 10.82 -16.96 3.24
N ARG A 91 11.15 -18.24 3.41
CA ARG A 91 12.40 -18.65 4.09
C ARG A 91 13.63 -18.19 3.31
N ASP A 92 13.62 -18.37 1.99
CA ASP A 92 14.74 -17.93 1.13
C ASP A 92 14.93 -16.41 1.22
N LEU A 93 13.83 -15.63 1.19
CA LEU A 93 13.86 -14.18 1.38
C LEU A 93 14.41 -13.78 2.78
N ALA A 94 14.04 -14.52 3.82
CA ALA A 94 14.49 -14.25 5.18
C ALA A 94 16.01 -14.45 5.37
N GLU A 95 16.68 -15.20 4.50
CA GLU A 95 18.14 -15.35 4.51
C GLU A 95 18.88 -14.27 3.70
N MET A 96 18.16 -13.41 2.98
CA MET A 96 18.78 -12.30 2.24
C MET A 96 19.28 -11.24 3.22
N PRO A 97 20.59 -10.88 3.18
CA PRO A 97 21.12 -9.83 4.05
C PRO A 97 20.59 -8.47 3.61
N ASP A 98 20.46 -7.55 4.59
CA ASP A 98 20.18 -6.13 4.37
C ASP A 98 18.87 -5.81 3.65
N LEU A 99 17.92 -6.77 3.62
CA LEU A 99 16.60 -6.59 3.04
C LEU A 99 15.53 -6.61 4.14
N LEU A 100 14.83 -5.49 4.31
CA LEU A 100 13.65 -5.46 5.19
C LEU A 100 12.49 -6.17 4.49
N ILE A 101 11.85 -7.10 5.20
CA ILE A 101 10.73 -7.88 4.67
C ILE A 101 9.43 -7.43 5.29
N GLU A 102 8.43 -7.14 4.47
CA GLU A 102 7.05 -6.90 4.88
C GLU A 102 6.29 -8.23 4.89
N ALA A 103 5.90 -8.67 6.09
CA ALA A 103 5.07 -9.84 6.30
C ALA A 103 3.59 -9.50 6.13
N ASN A 104 2.96 -10.01 5.09
CA ASN A 104 1.53 -9.81 4.80
C ASN A 104 0.65 -11.02 5.19
N ASP A 105 1.26 -12.11 5.69
CA ASP A 105 0.59 -13.33 6.14
C ASP A 105 1.25 -13.85 7.42
N PHE A 106 0.49 -14.55 8.27
CA PHE A 106 1.02 -15.13 9.51
C PHE A 106 2.12 -16.15 9.30
N SER A 107 2.17 -16.84 8.15
CA SER A 107 3.27 -17.73 7.80
C SER A 107 4.59 -16.97 7.70
N ALA A 108 4.58 -15.75 7.13
CA ALA A 108 5.75 -14.88 7.05
C ALA A 108 6.16 -14.39 8.45
N ILE A 109 5.21 -13.98 9.29
CA ILE A 109 5.49 -13.59 10.68
C ILE A 109 6.14 -14.74 11.45
N GLY A 110 5.68 -15.98 11.23
CA GLY A 110 6.25 -17.17 11.85
C GLY A 110 7.71 -17.42 11.44
N VAL A 111 8.04 -17.23 10.17
CA VAL A 111 9.42 -17.38 9.65
C VAL A 111 10.34 -16.26 10.14
N LEU A 112 9.82 -15.02 10.23
CA LEU A 112 10.59 -13.83 10.59
C LEU A 112 10.65 -13.57 12.10
N ALA A 113 9.98 -14.39 12.92
CA ALA A 113 9.91 -14.19 14.36
C ALA A 113 11.30 -14.04 15.01
N GLY A 114 11.48 -12.97 15.81
CA GLY A 114 12.74 -12.63 16.47
C GLY A 114 13.77 -11.91 15.59
N ARG A 115 13.45 -11.66 14.32
CA ARG A 115 14.27 -10.83 13.40
C ARG A 115 13.56 -9.49 13.16
N PRO A 116 14.29 -8.39 12.91
CA PRO A 116 13.68 -7.14 12.45
C PRO A 116 12.90 -7.36 11.16
N HIS A 117 11.61 -7.02 11.17
CA HIS A 117 10.74 -7.13 10.00
C HIS A 117 9.64 -6.07 10.05
N MET A 118 8.98 -5.88 8.94
CA MET A 118 7.78 -5.06 8.83
C MET A 118 6.54 -5.97 8.83
N VAL A 119 5.47 -5.54 9.48
CA VAL A 119 4.15 -6.16 9.37
C VAL A 119 3.29 -5.35 8.42
N GLY A 120 2.79 -6.00 7.37
CA GLY A 120 1.97 -5.38 6.35
C GLY A 120 0.49 -5.25 6.76
N PRO A 121 -0.28 -4.45 6.02
CA PRO A 121 -1.65 -4.09 6.39
C PRO A 121 -2.63 -5.28 6.32
N TYR A 122 -2.33 -6.31 5.54
CA TYR A 122 -3.17 -7.51 5.42
C TYR A 122 -3.20 -8.39 6.69
N VAL A 123 -2.31 -8.13 7.65
CA VAL A 123 -2.32 -8.81 8.97
C VAL A 123 -3.41 -8.27 9.88
N ASN A 124 -4.00 -7.11 9.53
CA ASN A 124 -5.16 -6.55 10.19
C ASN A 124 -4.93 -6.24 11.68
N ILE A 125 -3.99 -5.32 11.97
CA ILE A 125 -3.71 -4.85 13.33
C ILE A 125 -4.70 -3.76 13.71
N TYR A 126 -5.78 -4.13 14.42
CA TYR A 126 -6.86 -3.21 14.82
C TYR A 126 -6.80 -2.74 16.27
N ASN A 127 -5.92 -3.30 17.09
CA ASN A 127 -5.88 -3.00 18.50
C ASN A 127 -4.46 -3.11 19.07
N GLU A 128 -4.27 -2.51 20.24
CA GLU A 128 -2.98 -2.41 20.93
C GLU A 128 -2.44 -3.78 21.39
N GLY A 129 -3.33 -4.73 21.66
CA GLY A 129 -2.94 -6.10 22.05
C GLY A 129 -2.23 -6.82 20.90
N THR A 130 -2.83 -6.79 19.70
CA THR A 130 -2.22 -7.34 18.47
C THR A 130 -0.95 -6.59 18.10
N LEU A 131 -0.97 -5.25 18.22
CA LEU A 131 0.19 -4.40 17.96
C LEU A 131 1.39 -4.82 18.82
N ARG A 132 1.21 -4.91 20.13
CA ARG A 132 2.26 -5.34 21.07
C ARG A 132 2.76 -6.75 20.79
N TYR A 133 1.87 -7.68 20.48
CA TYR A 133 2.24 -9.04 20.10
C TYR A 133 3.18 -9.08 18.88
N MET A 134 2.94 -8.25 17.85
CA MET A 134 3.81 -8.17 16.69
C MET A 134 5.18 -7.57 17.03
N ILE A 135 5.21 -6.54 17.87
CA ILE A 135 6.46 -5.93 18.36
C ILE A 135 7.29 -6.97 19.12
N GLU A 136 6.69 -7.74 20.01
CA GLU A 136 7.35 -8.83 20.75
C GLU A 136 7.90 -9.91 19.80
N ARG A 137 7.36 -10.05 18.61
CA ARG A 137 7.84 -10.95 17.55
C ARG A 137 8.94 -10.37 16.69
N GLY A 138 9.34 -9.13 16.92
CA GLY A 138 10.44 -8.47 16.21
C GLY A 138 10.01 -7.46 15.16
N ALA A 139 8.72 -7.12 15.09
CA ALA A 139 8.28 -6.07 14.19
C ALA A 139 8.88 -4.72 14.58
N THR A 140 9.56 -4.07 13.63
CA THR A 140 10.14 -2.73 13.79
C THR A 140 9.37 -1.66 13.04
N ARG A 141 8.53 -2.08 12.10
CA ARG A 141 7.62 -1.24 11.32
C ARG A 141 6.29 -1.94 11.13
N ILE A 142 5.20 -1.20 11.18
CA ILE A 142 3.85 -1.75 11.03
C ILE A 142 3.03 -0.82 10.13
N ALA A 143 2.50 -1.37 9.02
CA ALA A 143 1.51 -0.70 8.21
C ALA A 143 0.12 -0.96 8.80
N LEU A 144 -0.60 0.11 9.10
CA LEU A 144 -1.95 0.04 9.66
C LEU A 144 -2.98 -0.31 8.59
N PRO A 145 -4.07 -1.02 8.96
CA PRO A 145 -5.20 -1.25 8.07
C PRO A 145 -5.85 0.05 7.61
N TRP A 146 -6.37 0.04 6.40
CA TRP A 146 -6.90 1.21 5.70
C TRP A 146 -8.20 1.75 6.28
N GLU A 147 -9.00 0.90 6.91
CA GLU A 147 -10.35 1.21 7.41
C GLU A 147 -10.38 1.72 8.86
N LEU A 148 -9.23 1.99 9.44
CA LEU A 148 -9.15 2.54 10.80
C LEU A 148 -9.55 4.02 10.83
N PRO A 149 -10.45 4.42 11.75
CA PRO A 149 -10.73 5.82 12.00
C PRO A 149 -9.56 6.50 12.74
N GLU A 150 -9.46 7.82 12.62
CA GLU A 150 -8.40 8.63 13.21
C GLU A 150 -8.18 8.35 14.69
N SER A 151 -9.26 8.20 15.45
CA SER A 151 -9.18 7.90 16.91
C SER A 151 -8.50 6.56 17.22
N SER A 152 -8.73 5.54 16.40
CA SER A 152 -8.07 4.23 16.55
C SER A 152 -6.60 4.32 16.17
N ILE A 153 -6.26 5.06 15.10
CA ILE A 153 -4.89 5.31 14.69
C ILE A 153 -4.12 6.02 15.82
N ALA A 154 -4.69 7.08 16.40
CA ALA A 154 -4.07 7.81 17.51
C ALA A 154 -3.79 6.91 18.73
N ASN A 155 -4.73 6.00 19.06
CA ASN A 155 -4.53 5.03 20.14
C ASN A 155 -3.39 4.04 19.86
N LEU A 156 -3.30 3.54 18.60
CA LEU A 156 -2.22 2.64 18.20
C LEU A 156 -0.86 3.36 18.20
N CYS A 157 -0.79 4.60 17.74
CA CYS A 157 0.42 5.42 17.81
C CYS A 157 0.89 5.62 19.26
N ALA A 158 -0.03 5.95 20.14
CA ALA A 158 0.27 6.13 21.58
C ALA A 158 0.74 4.83 22.25
N ALA A 159 0.27 3.66 21.77
CA ALA A 159 0.62 2.36 22.34
C ALA A 159 2.00 1.84 21.88
N ALA A 160 2.60 2.39 20.81
CA ALA A 160 3.86 1.94 20.24
C ALA A 160 4.75 3.12 19.76
N PRO A 161 5.18 4.00 20.67
CA PRO A 161 5.90 5.22 20.31
C PRO A 161 7.31 4.95 19.71
N ASP A 162 7.86 3.76 19.93
CA ASP A 162 9.20 3.38 19.49
C ASP A 162 9.19 2.54 18.18
N VAL A 163 8.00 2.33 17.57
CA VAL A 163 7.83 1.57 16.34
C VAL A 163 7.39 2.49 15.21
N GLU A 164 7.96 2.30 14.04
CA GLU A 164 7.57 3.05 12.85
C GLU A 164 6.17 2.61 12.39
N LEU A 165 5.24 3.56 12.34
CA LEU A 165 3.89 3.30 11.83
C LEU A 165 3.72 3.91 10.45
N GLU A 166 3.15 3.10 9.56
CA GLU A 166 2.92 3.45 8.17
C GLU A 166 1.43 3.42 7.84
N MET A 167 0.97 4.37 7.04
CA MET A 167 -0.41 4.42 6.56
C MET A 167 -0.47 4.76 5.08
N GLN A 168 -1.36 4.09 4.35
CA GLN A 168 -1.65 4.45 2.97
C GLN A 168 -2.42 5.77 2.93
N VAL A 169 -2.00 6.67 2.02
CA VAL A 169 -2.61 7.99 1.83
C VAL A 169 -3.09 8.24 0.40
N PHE A 170 -2.76 7.35 -0.53
CA PHE A 170 -3.21 7.44 -1.92
C PHE A 170 -3.47 6.06 -2.54
N GLY A 171 -4.51 5.99 -3.37
CA GLY A 171 -4.83 4.87 -4.25
C GLY A 171 -5.93 3.94 -3.73
N ARG A 172 -6.27 2.89 -4.48
CA ARG A 172 -7.33 1.95 -4.09
C ARG A 172 -6.98 1.23 -2.80
N VAL A 173 -8.00 1.07 -1.97
CA VAL A 173 -7.91 0.33 -0.71
C VAL A 173 -8.24 -1.15 -0.97
N PRO A 174 -7.34 -2.09 -0.64
CA PRO A 174 -7.66 -3.50 -0.60
C PRO A 174 -8.70 -3.78 0.50
N LEU A 175 -9.86 -4.29 0.11
CA LEU A 175 -10.97 -4.58 1.03
C LEU A 175 -11.07 -6.05 1.39
N ALA A 176 -10.66 -6.93 0.48
CA ALA A 176 -10.63 -8.36 0.72
C ALA A 176 -9.62 -9.07 -0.18
N ILE A 177 -9.06 -10.17 0.32
CA ILE A 177 -8.27 -11.13 -0.45
C ILE A 177 -8.86 -12.52 -0.25
N SER A 178 -8.89 -13.33 -1.32
CA SER A 178 -9.57 -14.63 -1.29
C SER A 178 -8.81 -15.65 -2.13
N ALA A 179 -8.87 -16.91 -1.73
CA ALA A 179 -8.35 -18.02 -2.53
C ALA A 179 -9.07 -18.20 -3.88
N ARG A 180 -10.17 -17.49 -4.10
CA ARG A 180 -10.95 -17.50 -5.36
C ARG A 180 -10.56 -16.30 -6.22
N CYS A 181 -10.19 -16.56 -7.48
CA CYS A 181 -9.85 -15.50 -8.43
C CYS A 181 -11.11 -14.95 -9.09
N TYR A 182 -11.51 -13.74 -8.72
CA TYR A 182 -12.70 -13.10 -9.29
C TYR A 182 -12.50 -12.69 -10.75
N SER A 183 -11.29 -12.23 -11.14
CA SER A 183 -10.99 -11.94 -12.54
C SER A 183 -11.16 -13.17 -13.43
N ALA A 184 -10.68 -14.36 -13.01
CA ALA A 184 -10.90 -15.59 -13.75
C ALA A 184 -12.40 -15.95 -13.85
N ARG A 185 -13.13 -15.86 -12.74
CA ARG A 185 -14.57 -16.18 -12.72
C ARG A 185 -15.41 -15.26 -13.62
N ALA A 186 -15.13 -13.97 -13.62
CA ALA A 186 -15.80 -13.01 -14.50
C ALA A 186 -15.60 -13.32 -15.98
N ASN A 187 -14.48 -14.00 -16.32
CA ASN A 187 -14.17 -14.46 -17.67
C ASN A 187 -14.53 -15.93 -17.93
N GLY A 188 -15.39 -16.56 -17.10
CA GLY A 188 -15.81 -17.95 -17.27
C GLY A 188 -14.68 -18.98 -17.02
N LEU A 189 -13.61 -18.57 -16.36
CA LEU A 189 -12.43 -19.38 -16.05
C LEU A 189 -12.39 -19.77 -14.57
N HIS A 190 -11.55 -20.73 -14.22
CA HIS A 190 -11.22 -21.05 -12.84
C HIS A 190 -9.77 -20.67 -12.52
N LYS A 191 -9.40 -20.58 -11.23
CA LYS A 191 -8.10 -20.11 -10.77
C LYS A 191 -6.92 -20.85 -11.43
N ASP A 192 -7.04 -22.17 -11.63
CA ASP A 192 -5.94 -22.97 -12.16
C ASP A 192 -5.75 -22.85 -13.67
N GLY A 193 -6.79 -22.43 -14.40
CA GLY A 193 -6.78 -22.11 -15.83
C GLY A 193 -7.01 -20.64 -16.12
N CYS A 194 -6.54 -19.71 -15.27
CA CYS A 194 -6.90 -18.30 -15.28
C CYS A 194 -6.40 -17.51 -16.49
N ARG A 195 -5.41 -18.02 -17.24
CA ARG A 195 -4.78 -17.35 -18.40
C ARG A 195 -4.29 -15.94 -18.12
N TYR A 196 -4.14 -15.59 -16.81
CA TYR A 196 -3.70 -14.27 -16.33
C TYR A 196 -4.56 -13.10 -16.83
N VAL A 197 -5.86 -13.31 -17.04
CA VAL A 197 -6.83 -12.28 -17.50
C VAL A 197 -6.91 -11.04 -16.60
N CYS A 198 -6.38 -11.10 -15.38
CA CYS A 198 -6.23 -9.92 -14.52
C CYS A 198 -5.25 -8.88 -15.10
N GLY A 199 -4.39 -9.25 -16.04
CA GLY A 199 -3.52 -8.32 -16.76
C GLY A 199 -4.25 -7.48 -17.80
N ASP A 200 -5.43 -7.89 -18.24
CA ASP A 200 -6.24 -7.15 -19.20
C ASP A 200 -6.88 -5.89 -18.57
N THR A 201 -6.92 -5.84 -17.25
CA THR A 201 -7.44 -4.71 -16.46
C THR A 201 -6.38 -4.25 -15.45
N PRO A 202 -5.37 -3.48 -15.89
CA PRO A 202 -4.17 -3.19 -15.11
C PRO A 202 -4.39 -2.35 -13.85
N ASP A 203 -5.53 -1.66 -13.70
CA ASP A 203 -5.96 -0.93 -12.48
C ASP A 203 -7.21 -1.55 -11.83
N GLY A 204 -7.51 -2.79 -12.20
CA GLY A 204 -8.68 -3.51 -11.73
C GLY A 204 -9.87 -3.42 -12.68
N MET A 205 -10.70 -4.46 -12.66
CA MET A 205 -11.98 -4.50 -13.35
C MET A 205 -13.04 -3.88 -12.44
N ASN A 206 -13.73 -2.86 -12.93
CA ASN A 206 -14.82 -2.24 -12.18
C ASN A 206 -15.97 -3.22 -11.96
N VAL A 207 -16.56 -3.14 -10.79
CA VAL A 207 -17.78 -3.85 -10.40
C VAL A 207 -18.76 -2.81 -9.90
N ASP A 208 -19.79 -2.57 -10.70
CA ASP A 208 -20.83 -1.60 -10.40
C ASP A 208 -21.98 -2.24 -9.62
N THR A 209 -22.78 -1.42 -8.96
CA THR A 209 -24.06 -1.82 -8.39
C THR A 209 -25.08 -2.15 -9.49
N LEU A 210 -26.21 -2.77 -9.14
CA LEU A 210 -27.24 -3.13 -10.12
C LEU A 210 -27.89 -1.93 -10.81
N ASP A 211 -27.82 -0.77 -10.19
CA ASP A 211 -28.28 0.53 -10.74
C ASP A 211 -27.16 1.30 -11.46
N GLY A 212 -25.99 0.66 -11.65
CA GLY A 212 -24.89 1.19 -12.46
C GLY A 212 -23.96 2.17 -11.76
N ALA A 213 -24.05 2.30 -10.42
CA ALA A 213 -23.10 3.16 -9.69
C ALA A 213 -21.75 2.44 -9.45
N PRO A 214 -20.61 3.12 -9.60
CA PRO A 214 -19.30 2.56 -9.25
C PRO A 214 -19.27 2.11 -7.80
N PHE A 215 -18.80 0.86 -7.55
CA PHE A 215 -18.82 0.29 -6.20
C PHE A 215 -17.46 -0.30 -5.79
N LEU A 216 -16.95 -1.26 -6.55
CA LEU A 216 -15.70 -1.96 -6.25
C LEU A 216 -14.83 -2.10 -7.49
N ALA A 217 -13.58 -2.50 -7.29
CA ALA A 217 -12.74 -3.02 -8.36
C ALA A 217 -12.18 -4.40 -7.95
N VAL A 218 -11.91 -5.27 -8.92
CA VAL A 218 -11.29 -6.58 -8.67
C VAL A 218 -10.07 -6.78 -9.57
N ASN A 219 -9.00 -7.33 -9.01
CA ASN A 219 -7.85 -7.75 -9.80
C ASN A 219 -7.23 -9.03 -9.20
N GLY A 220 -7.41 -10.14 -9.89
CA GLY A 220 -6.94 -11.43 -9.40
C GLY A 220 -7.72 -11.94 -8.20
N LEU A 221 -7.02 -12.08 -7.07
CA LEU A 221 -7.55 -12.60 -5.80
C LEU A 221 -8.12 -11.50 -4.90
N GLN A 222 -7.89 -10.23 -5.23
CA GLN A 222 -8.27 -9.09 -4.40
C GLN A 222 -9.52 -8.39 -4.89
N THR A 223 -10.28 -7.87 -3.93
CA THR A 223 -11.34 -6.89 -4.09
C THR A 223 -10.86 -5.57 -3.52
N LEU A 224 -11.01 -4.50 -4.28
CA LEU A 224 -10.51 -3.17 -3.99
C LEU A 224 -11.67 -2.18 -3.90
N SER A 225 -11.44 -1.02 -3.29
CA SER A 225 -12.39 0.09 -3.35
C SER A 225 -12.62 0.54 -4.81
N GLY A 226 -13.85 0.98 -5.11
CA GLY A 226 -14.17 1.65 -6.37
C GLY A 226 -13.56 3.05 -6.46
N THR A 227 -13.29 3.66 -5.31
CA THR A 227 -12.66 4.98 -5.14
C THR A 227 -11.18 4.87 -4.85
N TYR A 228 -10.43 5.97 -5.02
CA TYR A 228 -9.06 6.09 -4.51
C TYR A 228 -9.10 6.79 -3.14
N LEU A 229 -8.42 6.21 -2.17
CA LEU A 229 -8.13 6.89 -0.90
C LEU A 229 -7.27 8.12 -1.22
N GLU A 230 -7.60 9.25 -0.59
CA GLU A 230 -6.85 10.49 -0.72
C GLU A 230 -6.88 11.23 0.63
N LEU A 231 -5.72 11.33 1.28
CA LEU A 231 -5.58 11.86 2.64
C LEU A 231 -4.62 13.06 2.71
N SER A 232 -4.49 13.85 1.64
CA SER A 232 -3.61 15.03 1.64
C SER A 232 -3.99 16.03 2.74
N ALA A 233 -5.29 16.19 2.99
CA ALA A 233 -5.80 17.11 4.01
C ALA A 233 -5.45 16.65 5.45
N GLU A 234 -5.35 15.37 5.68
CA GLU A 234 -5.19 14.77 7.01
C GLU A 234 -3.74 14.41 7.36
N MET A 235 -2.80 14.50 6.40
CA MET A 235 -1.42 14.05 6.60
C MET A 235 -0.73 14.75 7.78
N ALA A 236 -0.96 16.04 7.97
CA ALA A 236 -0.36 16.79 9.07
C ALA A 236 -0.87 16.29 10.44
N ASP A 237 -2.15 15.94 10.53
CA ASP A 237 -2.78 15.43 11.75
C ASP A 237 -2.33 13.99 12.03
N LEU A 238 -2.27 13.15 11.01
CA LEU A 238 -1.72 11.80 11.10
C LEU A 238 -0.25 11.82 11.55
N HIS A 239 0.55 12.74 11.01
CA HIS A 239 1.94 12.87 11.46
C HIS A 239 2.04 13.31 12.92
N ARG A 240 1.22 14.26 13.34
CA ARG A 240 1.15 14.69 14.78
C ARG A 240 0.67 13.56 15.70
N ALA A 241 -0.18 12.66 15.21
CA ALA A 241 -0.62 11.48 15.95
C ALA A 241 0.49 10.44 16.10
N GLY A 242 1.51 10.42 15.22
CA GLY A 242 2.65 9.49 15.27
C GLY A 242 2.89 8.67 14.01
N ILE A 243 2.11 8.88 12.93
CA ILE A 243 2.41 8.28 11.63
C ILE A 243 3.61 8.97 11.00
N ASN A 244 4.63 8.22 10.65
CA ASN A 244 5.88 8.74 10.06
C ASN A 244 6.17 8.20 8.67
N LEU A 245 5.40 7.26 8.15
CA LEU A 245 5.51 6.76 6.78
C LEU A 245 4.15 6.85 6.08
N PHE A 246 4.15 7.50 4.91
CA PHE A 246 2.97 7.76 4.11
C PHE A 246 3.06 6.99 2.80
N ARG A 247 2.23 5.94 2.66
CA ARG A 247 2.28 5.02 1.52
C ARG A 247 1.42 5.51 0.36
N LEU A 248 2.00 5.58 -0.83
CA LEU A 248 1.33 5.75 -2.11
C LEU A 248 1.15 4.37 -2.76
N SER A 249 -0.08 3.95 -2.99
CA SER A 249 -0.37 2.69 -3.71
C SER A 249 -0.25 2.94 -5.22
N PRO A 250 0.59 2.17 -5.96
CA PRO A 250 0.80 2.40 -7.39
C PRO A 250 -0.44 2.12 -8.25
N HIS A 251 -0.68 3.00 -9.23
CA HIS A 251 -1.70 2.90 -10.27
C HIS A 251 -1.13 3.25 -11.65
N ARG A 252 -1.93 3.05 -12.71
CA ARG A 252 -1.58 3.37 -14.12
C ARG A 252 -1.68 4.87 -14.44
N CYS A 253 -1.48 5.73 -13.45
CA CYS A 253 -1.26 7.16 -13.62
C CYS A 253 0.22 7.52 -13.46
N ASP A 254 0.58 8.79 -13.56
CA ASP A 254 1.96 9.23 -13.35
C ASP A 254 2.30 9.26 -11.86
N MET A 255 2.80 8.12 -11.34
CA MET A 255 3.16 7.98 -9.94
C MET A 255 4.39 8.81 -9.52
N VAL A 256 5.22 9.27 -10.45
CA VAL A 256 6.30 10.23 -10.16
C VAL A 256 5.70 11.60 -9.87
N ALA A 257 4.73 12.03 -10.68
CA ALA A 257 4.00 13.28 -10.43
C ALA A 257 3.19 13.21 -9.12
N ILE A 258 2.50 12.09 -8.82
CA ILE A 258 1.83 11.88 -7.53
C ILE A 258 2.84 12.00 -6.38
N ALA A 259 3.98 11.32 -6.44
CA ALA A 259 5.01 11.41 -5.40
C ALA A 259 5.51 12.85 -5.22
N THR A 260 5.66 13.60 -6.30
CA THR A 260 6.06 15.01 -6.26
C THR A 260 5.04 15.87 -5.52
N VAL A 261 3.74 15.70 -5.78
CA VAL A 261 2.66 16.43 -5.07
C VAL A 261 2.73 16.15 -3.57
N TYR A 262 2.79 14.88 -3.17
CA TYR A 262 2.85 14.51 -1.75
C TYR A 262 4.15 14.96 -1.08
N ARG A 263 5.29 14.97 -1.80
CA ARG A 263 6.55 15.51 -1.28
C ARG A 263 6.48 17.03 -1.06
N GLN A 264 5.89 17.75 -2.00
CA GLN A 264 5.69 19.21 -1.85
C GLN A 264 4.76 19.53 -0.68
N LEU A 265 3.69 18.75 -0.50
CA LEU A 265 2.78 18.88 0.64
C LEU A 265 3.52 18.64 1.97
N LEU A 266 4.30 17.55 2.09
CA LEU A 266 5.11 17.25 3.27
C LEU A 266 6.17 18.33 3.55
N GLY A 267 6.69 18.95 2.51
CA GLY A 267 7.64 20.08 2.60
C GLY A 267 6.97 21.42 2.89
N GLY A 268 5.64 21.50 2.94
CA GLY A 268 4.90 22.74 3.13
C GLY A 268 5.00 23.72 1.95
N LEU A 269 5.35 23.24 0.76
CA LEU A 269 5.46 24.03 -0.46
C LEU A 269 4.10 24.29 -1.11
N ILE A 270 3.14 23.37 -0.92
CA ILE A 270 1.75 23.49 -1.35
C ILE A 270 0.81 23.17 -0.19
N GLY A 271 -0.41 23.70 -0.27
CA GLY A 271 -1.47 23.39 0.70
C GLY A 271 -2.26 22.13 0.36
N PRO A 272 -3.09 21.63 1.32
CA PRO A 272 -3.90 20.41 1.09
C PRO A 272 -4.87 20.53 -0.10
N GLU A 273 -5.52 21.68 -0.30
CA GLU A 273 -6.44 21.89 -1.42
C GLU A 273 -5.72 21.84 -2.77
N GLU A 274 -4.54 22.44 -2.86
CA GLU A 274 -3.72 22.42 -4.06
C GLU A 274 -3.22 21.00 -4.34
N ALA A 275 -2.82 20.26 -3.30
CA ALA A 275 -2.44 18.87 -3.41
C ALA A 275 -3.61 17.99 -3.90
N HIS A 276 -4.80 18.15 -3.31
CA HIS A 276 -6.01 17.44 -3.70
C HIS A 276 -6.35 17.67 -5.18
N GLN A 277 -6.34 18.94 -5.64
CA GLN A 277 -6.61 19.26 -7.05
C GLN A 277 -5.55 18.66 -7.98
N ALA A 278 -4.28 18.77 -7.64
CA ALA A 278 -3.20 18.18 -8.43
C ALA A 278 -3.31 16.65 -8.51
N VAL A 279 -3.71 15.98 -7.41
CA VAL A 279 -3.97 14.53 -7.41
C VAL A 279 -5.11 14.18 -8.35
N LEU A 280 -6.22 14.93 -8.34
CA LEU A 280 -7.34 14.73 -9.28
C LEU A 280 -6.89 14.88 -10.74
N ASP A 281 -6.14 15.92 -11.05
CA ASP A 281 -5.67 16.19 -12.41
C ASP A 281 -4.75 15.06 -12.93
N ILE A 282 -3.93 14.46 -12.07
CA ILE A 282 -3.01 13.36 -12.43
C ILE A 282 -3.73 12.00 -12.47
N ALA A 283 -4.59 11.73 -11.49
CA ALA A 283 -5.29 10.46 -11.37
C ALA A 283 -6.40 10.28 -12.43
N GLY A 284 -6.91 11.38 -12.99
CA GLY A 284 -7.92 11.39 -14.04
C GLY A 284 -9.33 11.12 -13.51
N ASP A 285 -10.14 10.40 -14.30
CA ASP A 285 -11.55 10.16 -14.01
C ASP A 285 -11.73 9.08 -12.92
N VAL A 286 -11.37 9.43 -11.69
CA VAL A 286 -11.52 8.60 -10.49
C VAL A 286 -12.19 9.38 -9.36
N ASN A 287 -13.03 8.69 -8.58
CA ASN A 287 -13.60 9.27 -7.37
C ASN A 287 -12.60 9.14 -6.22
N LEU A 288 -12.34 10.23 -5.50
CA LEU A 288 -11.52 10.25 -4.30
C LEU A 288 -12.40 10.05 -3.06
N ALA A 289 -11.84 9.44 -2.01
CA ALA A 289 -12.53 9.17 -0.76
C ALA A 289 -11.54 9.18 0.43
N ASN A 290 -12.05 9.57 1.61
CA ASN A 290 -11.32 9.53 2.89
C ASN A 290 -12.22 9.04 4.04
N GLY A 291 -13.40 8.52 3.72
CA GLY A 291 -14.47 8.25 4.65
C GLY A 291 -14.09 7.34 5.82
N PHE A 292 -13.26 6.31 5.61
CA PHE A 292 -12.82 5.43 6.68
C PHE A 292 -12.13 6.19 7.81
N LEU A 293 -11.24 7.13 7.50
CA LEU A 293 -10.54 7.93 8.50
C LEU A 293 -11.50 8.76 9.36
N HIS A 294 -12.58 9.26 8.75
CA HIS A 294 -13.61 10.08 9.41
C HIS A 294 -14.76 9.28 10.00
N ALA A 295 -14.66 7.92 10.06
CA ALA A 295 -15.70 7.02 10.59
C ALA A 295 -17.05 7.15 9.85
N ILE A 296 -17.03 7.45 8.56
CA ILE A 296 -18.17 7.44 7.64
C ILE A 296 -17.95 6.36 6.57
N PRO A 297 -18.92 6.06 5.68
CA PRO A 297 -18.71 5.08 4.61
C PRO A 297 -17.44 5.32 3.80
N GLY A 298 -16.64 4.28 3.62
CA GLY A 298 -15.29 4.39 3.06
C GLY A 298 -15.21 4.93 1.62
N ALA A 299 -16.33 4.89 0.88
CA ALA A 299 -16.42 5.44 -0.47
C ALA A 299 -16.81 6.93 -0.49
N GLU A 300 -17.08 7.54 0.67
CA GLU A 300 -17.45 8.94 0.78
C GLU A 300 -16.20 9.83 0.94
N LEU A 301 -16.31 11.05 0.43
CA LEU A 301 -15.33 12.11 0.64
C LEU A 301 -15.83 13.06 1.71
N TYR A 302 -15.23 13.02 2.89
CA TYR A 302 -15.44 14.01 3.94
C TYR A 302 -14.65 15.27 3.61
N ARG A 303 -15.32 16.41 3.64
CA ARG A 303 -14.69 17.75 3.48
C ARG A 303 -14.77 18.48 4.79
N ILE A 304 -13.66 19.04 5.24
CA ILE A 304 -13.62 19.85 6.44
C ILE A 304 -14.50 21.10 6.22
N PRO A 305 -15.44 21.43 7.12
CA PRO A 305 -16.29 22.61 6.97
C PRO A 305 -15.47 23.89 6.83
N GLY A 306 -15.67 24.63 5.76
CA GLY A 306 -14.92 25.88 5.45
C GLY A 306 -14.06 25.83 4.21
N GLN A 307 -13.87 24.65 3.58
CA GLN A 307 -13.23 24.51 2.28
C GLN A 307 -14.24 24.79 1.14
N ALA A 308 -13.83 25.59 0.15
CA ALA A 308 -14.69 25.97 -0.97
C ALA A 308 -15.07 24.74 -1.83
N GLN A 309 -16.33 24.72 -2.31
CA GLN A 309 -16.73 23.79 -3.36
C GLN A 309 -16.16 24.28 -4.70
N PRO A 310 -15.51 23.45 -5.50
CA PRO A 310 -15.35 23.75 -6.91
C PRO A 310 -16.75 23.73 -7.56
N GLU A 311 -17.08 24.77 -8.33
CA GLU A 311 -18.32 24.88 -9.11
C GLU A 311 -18.40 23.83 -10.22
#